data_d7249987f1572c9c8b992d3d2ac9d314
#
_entry.id   d7249987f1572c9c8b992d3d2ac9d314
#
_cell.length_a   1.000
_cell.length_b   1.000
_cell.length_c   1.000
_cell.angle_alpha   90.00
_cell.angle_beta   90.00
_cell.angle_gamma   90.00
#
_symmetry.space_group_name_H-M   'P 1'
#
loop_
_entity.id
_entity.type
_entity.pdbx_description
1 polymer ?
#
loop_
_entity_poly.entity_id
_entity_poly.type
_entity_poly.pdbx_seq_one_letter_code
_entity_poly.pdbx_strand_id
1 'polypeptide(L)'
;GEGTYWGFFRDEELIATASLINGIIQGVAVSPFCEGEGLTSILLTAALKRGISMGLAHFFLFTKPAESTSFAQLGFTEVVSTRDSVLMEWGRPDVDDFKAVLQDVYLAADAPNRAAAIVVNCNPFTLGHRWLLEQAAMQSEHLFVLVVEEDRSYFPFDARFRLVEEGVRDLKHVSVISSSRYAVSSATFPSYF
;
A
#
# COMPACT_ATOMS: atom_id res chain seq x y z
N GLY A 1 -8.75 -13.65 1.76
CA GLY A 1 -9.88 -12.78 2.08
C GLY A 1 -11.00 -13.01 1.08
N GLU A 2 -12.25 -12.82 1.48
CA GLU A 2 -13.38 -12.88 0.56
C GLU A 2 -13.28 -11.71 -0.42
N GLY A 3 -13.21 -12.00 -1.73
CA GLY A 3 -13.21 -11.02 -2.80
C GLY A 3 -14.61 -10.82 -3.38
N THR A 4 -14.87 -9.64 -3.93
CA THR A 4 -16.05 -9.40 -4.76
C THR A 4 -15.62 -9.41 -6.22
N TYR A 5 -16.35 -10.13 -7.05
CA TYR A 5 -16.04 -10.31 -8.46
C TYR A 5 -17.20 -9.83 -9.32
N TRP A 6 -16.92 -9.19 -10.44
CA TRP A 6 -17.89 -8.74 -11.41
C TRP A 6 -17.57 -9.33 -12.78
N GLY A 7 -18.60 -9.68 -13.51
CA GLY A 7 -18.54 -10.08 -14.89
C GLY A 7 -19.66 -9.46 -15.69
N PHE A 8 -19.36 -8.96 -16.87
CA PHE A 8 -20.37 -8.62 -17.89
C PHE A 8 -20.47 -9.76 -18.88
N PHE A 9 -21.70 -10.13 -19.20
CA PHE A 9 -22.01 -11.19 -20.17
C PHE A 9 -22.84 -10.63 -21.31
N ARG A 10 -22.55 -11.09 -22.51
CA ARG A 10 -23.35 -10.85 -23.73
C ARG A 10 -23.52 -12.19 -24.41
N ASP A 11 -24.78 -12.63 -24.63
CA ASP A 11 -25.10 -13.93 -25.23
C ASP A 11 -24.34 -15.11 -24.58
N GLU A 12 -24.29 -15.15 -23.24
CA GLU A 12 -23.55 -16.13 -22.40
C GLU A 12 -22.02 -16.03 -22.46
N GLU A 13 -21.44 -15.13 -23.28
CA GLU A 13 -20.02 -14.89 -23.34
C GLU A 13 -19.60 -13.83 -22.31
N LEU A 14 -18.51 -14.10 -21.56
CA LEU A 14 -17.93 -13.16 -20.61
C LEU A 14 -17.13 -12.10 -21.37
N ILE A 15 -17.61 -10.85 -21.43
CA ILE A 15 -16.99 -9.77 -22.19
C ILE A 15 -16.19 -8.78 -21.36
N ALA A 16 -16.41 -8.72 -20.04
CA ALA A 16 -15.57 -7.89 -19.18
C ALA A 16 -15.58 -8.40 -17.73
N THR A 17 -14.47 -8.19 -17.00
CA THR A 17 -14.28 -8.62 -15.61
C THR A 17 -13.63 -7.54 -14.77
N ALA A 18 -13.88 -7.60 -13.46
CA ALA A 18 -13.08 -6.92 -12.42
C ALA A 18 -13.25 -7.66 -11.10
N SER A 19 -12.31 -7.47 -10.16
CA SER A 19 -12.45 -7.94 -8.79
C SER A 19 -11.93 -6.90 -7.80
N LEU A 20 -12.45 -6.95 -6.57
CA LEU A 20 -12.00 -6.17 -5.43
C LEU A 20 -11.66 -7.10 -4.28
N ILE A 21 -10.41 -7.09 -3.86
CA ILE A 21 -9.90 -7.91 -2.76
C ILE A 21 -9.07 -7.00 -1.85
N ASN A 22 -9.48 -6.83 -0.59
CA ASN A 22 -8.76 -6.02 0.41
C ASN A 22 -8.40 -4.59 -0.06
N GLY A 23 -9.31 -3.94 -0.82
CA GLY A 23 -9.06 -2.60 -1.36
C GLY A 23 -8.14 -2.58 -2.59
N ILE A 24 -7.82 -3.74 -3.15
CA ILE A 24 -7.06 -3.84 -4.40
C ILE A 24 -8.01 -4.24 -5.51
N ILE A 25 -8.12 -3.40 -6.54
CA ILE A 25 -8.87 -3.68 -7.75
C ILE A 25 -7.94 -4.41 -8.71
N GLN A 26 -8.36 -5.58 -9.18
CA GLN A 26 -7.56 -6.44 -10.04
C GLN A 26 -8.43 -7.23 -11.02
N GLY A 27 -7.79 -7.85 -12.03
CA GLY A 27 -8.50 -8.61 -13.05
C GLY A 27 -9.42 -7.74 -13.91
N VAL A 28 -9.12 -6.44 -14.05
CA VAL A 28 -9.86 -5.56 -14.94
C VAL A 28 -9.47 -5.90 -16.37
N ALA A 29 -10.40 -6.48 -17.10
CA ALA A 29 -10.23 -6.86 -18.50
C ALA A 29 -11.51 -6.64 -19.26
N VAL A 30 -11.39 -6.22 -20.52
CA VAL A 30 -12.50 -6.05 -21.47
C VAL A 30 -12.12 -6.77 -22.75
N SER A 31 -13.09 -7.48 -23.33
CA SER A 31 -12.91 -8.12 -24.65
C SER A 31 -12.52 -7.06 -25.70
N PRO A 32 -11.53 -7.32 -26.55
CA PRO A 32 -11.13 -6.38 -27.61
C PRO A 32 -12.29 -5.96 -28.53
N PHE A 33 -13.31 -6.81 -28.70
CA PHE A 33 -14.50 -6.52 -29.50
C PHE A 33 -15.47 -5.55 -28.82
N CYS A 34 -15.28 -5.26 -27.50
CA CYS A 34 -16.13 -4.40 -26.70
C CYS A 34 -15.37 -3.17 -26.16
N GLU A 35 -14.14 -2.94 -26.65
CA GLU A 35 -13.39 -1.75 -26.30
C GLU A 35 -14.14 -0.48 -26.73
N GLY A 36 -14.07 0.58 -25.90
CA GLY A 36 -14.76 1.84 -26.15
C GLY A 36 -16.23 1.87 -25.71
N GLU A 37 -16.81 0.75 -25.26
CA GLU A 37 -18.20 0.71 -24.74
C GLU A 37 -18.34 1.21 -23.29
N GLY A 38 -17.25 1.66 -22.65
CA GLY A 38 -17.26 2.18 -21.28
C GLY A 38 -17.34 1.12 -20.18
N LEU A 39 -17.17 -0.16 -20.50
CA LEU A 39 -17.30 -1.27 -19.56
C LEU A 39 -16.29 -1.18 -18.39
N THR A 40 -15.05 -0.74 -18.66
CA THR A 40 -14.04 -0.47 -17.61
C THR A 40 -14.57 0.53 -16.58
N SER A 41 -15.14 1.65 -17.02
CA SER A 41 -15.67 2.68 -16.13
C SER A 41 -16.83 2.16 -15.27
N ILE A 42 -17.71 1.35 -15.84
CA ILE A 42 -18.83 0.75 -15.10
C ILE A 42 -18.32 -0.23 -14.05
N LEU A 43 -17.36 -1.10 -14.39
CA LEU A 43 -16.77 -2.08 -13.48
C LEU A 43 -16.02 -1.39 -12.33
N LEU A 44 -15.19 -0.39 -12.63
CA LEU A 44 -14.46 0.36 -11.60
C LEU A 44 -15.42 1.12 -10.67
N THR A 45 -16.45 1.75 -11.24
CA THR A 45 -17.48 2.43 -10.44
C THR A 45 -18.20 1.45 -9.50
N ALA A 46 -18.51 0.25 -9.96
CA ALA A 46 -19.11 -0.79 -9.14
C ALA A 46 -18.16 -1.25 -8.02
N ALA A 47 -16.88 -1.45 -8.35
CA ALA A 47 -15.86 -1.85 -7.39
C ALA A 47 -15.65 -0.79 -6.29
N LEU A 48 -15.50 0.48 -6.68
CA LEU A 48 -15.37 1.60 -5.75
C LEU A 48 -16.60 1.74 -4.84
N LYS A 49 -17.82 1.75 -5.42
CA LYS A 49 -19.07 1.81 -4.64
C LYS A 49 -19.16 0.65 -3.64
N ARG A 50 -18.82 -0.56 -4.06
CA ARG A 50 -18.82 -1.72 -3.17
C ARG A 50 -17.83 -1.56 -2.04
N GLY A 51 -16.58 -1.20 -2.34
CA GLY A 51 -15.55 -1.00 -1.33
C GLY A 51 -15.93 0.10 -0.34
N ILE A 52 -16.45 1.25 -0.83
CA ILE A 52 -16.93 2.33 0.04
C ILE A 52 -18.07 1.84 0.94
N SER A 53 -19.01 1.04 0.44
CA SER A 53 -20.07 0.46 1.26
C SER A 53 -19.57 -0.51 2.33
N MET A 54 -18.35 -1.03 2.17
CA MET A 54 -17.64 -1.88 3.14
C MET A 54 -16.74 -1.07 4.10
N GLY A 55 -16.76 0.25 4.00
CA GLY A 55 -15.95 1.15 4.84
C GLY A 55 -14.55 1.43 4.31
N LEU A 56 -14.22 1.01 3.08
CA LEU A 56 -12.93 1.34 2.48
C LEU A 56 -12.96 2.78 1.94
N ALA A 57 -11.89 3.53 2.19
CA ALA A 57 -11.71 4.90 1.71
C ALA A 57 -10.58 5.04 0.68
N HIS A 58 -9.78 3.96 0.50
CA HIS A 58 -8.58 3.98 -0.32
C HIS A 58 -8.42 2.66 -1.07
N PHE A 59 -8.08 2.75 -2.36
CA PHE A 59 -7.99 1.63 -3.28
C PHE A 59 -6.70 1.69 -4.09
N PHE A 60 -6.17 0.51 -4.41
CA PHE A 60 -5.04 0.36 -5.33
C PHE A 60 -5.44 -0.42 -6.57
N LEU A 61 -4.72 -0.20 -7.66
CA LEU A 61 -4.71 -1.07 -8.83
C LEU A 61 -3.33 -1.06 -9.50
N PHE A 62 -3.02 -2.17 -10.18
CA PHE A 62 -1.89 -2.25 -11.10
C PHE A 62 -2.41 -2.25 -12.54
N THR A 63 -1.71 -1.51 -13.39
CA THR A 63 -2.01 -1.46 -14.82
C THR A 63 -0.73 -1.39 -15.66
N LYS A 64 -0.86 -1.55 -16.97
CA LYS A 64 0.23 -1.28 -17.91
C LYS A 64 0.37 0.23 -18.11
N PRO A 65 1.58 0.75 -18.40
CA PRO A 65 1.77 2.19 -18.68
C PRO A 65 0.85 2.73 -19.77
N ALA A 66 0.58 1.95 -20.81
CA ALA A 66 -0.29 2.36 -21.91
C ALA A 66 -1.74 2.60 -21.48
N GLU A 67 -2.21 1.94 -20.41
CA GLU A 67 -3.59 2.01 -19.92
C GLU A 67 -3.77 3.03 -18.79
N SER A 68 -2.69 3.54 -18.19
CA SER A 68 -2.74 4.40 -17.01
C SER A 68 -3.57 5.66 -17.21
N THR A 69 -3.53 6.24 -18.43
CA THR A 69 -4.33 7.42 -18.78
C THR A 69 -5.84 7.16 -18.65
N SER A 70 -6.30 5.98 -19.04
CA SER A 70 -7.71 5.60 -18.92
C SER A 70 -8.17 5.54 -17.45
N PHE A 71 -7.31 5.01 -16.57
CA PHE A 71 -7.59 4.99 -15.14
C PHE A 71 -7.48 6.38 -14.49
N ALA A 72 -6.54 7.21 -14.95
CA ALA A 72 -6.42 8.59 -14.49
C ALA A 72 -7.69 9.42 -14.78
N GLN A 73 -8.33 9.20 -15.92
CA GLN A 73 -9.62 9.83 -16.26
C GLN A 73 -10.76 9.41 -15.30
N LEU A 74 -10.61 8.30 -14.59
CA LEU A 74 -11.54 7.80 -13.58
C LEU A 74 -11.17 8.23 -12.16
N GLY A 75 -10.18 9.12 -12.02
CA GLY A 75 -9.76 9.71 -10.75
C GLY A 75 -8.69 8.92 -10.00
N PHE A 76 -8.05 7.94 -10.63
CA PHE A 76 -6.88 7.29 -10.05
C PHE A 76 -5.63 8.15 -10.28
N THR A 77 -4.74 8.18 -9.30
CA THR A 77 -3.44 8.86 -9.37
C THR A 77 -2.31 7.85 -9.38
N GLU A 78 -1.22 8.16 -10.07
CA GLU A 78 -0.03 7.32 -10.10
C GLU A 78 0.73 7.42 -8.77
N VAL A 79 1.06 6.29 -8.18
CA VAL A 79 1.94 6.17 -7.01
C VAL A 79 3.38 5.97 -7.46
N VAL A 80 3.60 5.01 -8.35
CA VAL A 80 4.91 4.68 -8.90
C VAL A 80 4.73 3.94 -10.22
N SER A 81 5.66 4.17 -11.15
CA SER A 81 5.72 3.45 -12.42
C SER A 81 7.08 2.79 -12.65
N THR A 82 7.04 1.70 -13.36
CA THR A 82 8.17 0.98 -13.91
C THR A 82 8.01 0.90 -15.43
N ARG A 83 8.96 0.25 -16.11
CA ARG A 83 8.84 0.01 -17.55
C ARG A 83 7.56 -0.75 -17.94
N ASP A 84 7.15 -1.69 -17.11
CA ASP A 84 6.13 -2.69 -17.47
C ASP A 84 4.84 -2.58 -16.65
N SER A 85 4.84 -1.78 -15.58
CA SER A 85 3.71 -1.68 -14.64
C SER A 85 3.62 -0.31 -13.99
N VAL A 86 2.40 0.11 -13.72
CA VAL A 86 2.07 1.32 -12.95
C VAL A 86 1.20 0.91 -11.78
N LEU A 87 1.59 1.30 -10.57
CA LEU A 87 0.72 1.25 -9.39
C LEU A 87 -0.04 2.56 -9.32
N MET A 88 -1.35 2.48 -9.26
CA MET A 88 -2.24 3.62 -9.13
C MET A 88 -3.12 3.47 -7.89
N GLU A 89 -3.56 4.60 -7.35
CA GLU A 89 -4.44 4.65 -6.18
C GLU A 89 -5.63 5.59 -6.40
N TRP A 90 -6.69 5.37 -5.63
CA TRP A 90 -7.87 6.22 -5.56
C TRP A 90 -8.31 6.37 -4.11
N GLY A 91 -8.63 7.61 -3.72
CA GLY A 91 -9.12 7.90 -2.35
C GLY A 91 -8.05 8.48 -1.43
N ARG A 92 -8.35 8.47 -0.12
CA ARG A 92 -7.49 9.06 0.91
C ARG A 92 -7.42 8.18 2.17
N PRO A 93 -6.32 8.24 2.97
CA PRO A 93 -5.08 9.01 2.72
C PRO A 93 -4.32 8.43 1.53
N ASP A 94 -3.69 9.30 0.73
CA ASP A 94 -2.91 8.96 -0.45
C ASP A 94 -1.39 8.97 -0.18
N VAL A 95 -0.60 8.70 -1.23
CA VAL A 95 0.87 8.66 -1.11
C VAL A 95 1.47 10.01 -0.71
N ASP A 96 0.84 11.12 -1.08
CA ASP A 96 1.33 12.44 -0.72
C ASP A 96 1.01 12.76 0.75
N ASP A 97 -0.11 12.31 1.29
CA ASP A 97 -0.40 12.33 2.72
C ASP A 97 0.66 11.53 3.50
N PHE A 98 1.04 10.35 3.00
CA PHE A 98 2.09 9.54 3.62
C PHE A 98 3.47 10.21 3.56
N LYS A 99 3.84 10.79 2.42
CA LYS A 99 5.09 11.56 2.29
C LYS A 99 5.13 12.76 3.24
N ALA A 100 3.99 13.45 3.43
CA ALA A 100 3.91 14.56 4.37
C ALA A 100 4.19 14.08 5.81
N VAL A 101 3.61 12.96 6.25
CA VAL A 101 3.92 12.36 7.57
C VAL A 101 5.41 12.02 7.69
N LEU A 102 6.02 11.42 6.68
CA LEU A 102 7.46 11.11 6.69
C LEU A 102 8.31 12.38 6.81
N GLN A 103 7.92 13.44 6.08
CA GLN A 103 8.61 14.72 6.12
C GLN A 103 8.49 15.38 7.49
N ASP A 104 7.32 15.39 8.11
CA ASP A 104 7.10 15.94 9.44
C ASP A 104 7.95 15.22 10.49
N VAL A 105 8.02 13.88 10.45
CA VAL A 105 8.88 13.09 11.34
C VAL A 105 10.36 13.39 11.09
N TYR A 106 10.77 13.53 9.82
CA TYR A 106 12.15 13.88 9.46
C TYR A 106 12.54 15.25 10.02
N LEU A 107 11.68 16.25 9.87
CA LEU A 107 11.90 17.61 10.37
C LEU A 107 11.88 17.65 11.91
N ALA A 108 10.95 16.97 12.55
CA ALA A 108 10.86 16.89 14.01
C ALA A 108 12.08 16.21 14.64
N ALA A 109 12.69 15.27 13.94
CA ALA A 109 13.90 14.60 14.37
C ALA A 109 15.17 15.41 14.18
N ASP A 110 15.10 16.58 13.51
CA ASP A 110 16.28 17.33 13.03
C ASP A 110 17.28 16.40 12.33
N ALA A 111 16.72 15.51 11.48
CA ALA A 111 17.48 14.41 10.95
C ALA A 111 18.53 14.87 9.96
N PRO A 112 19.77 14.38 10.08
CA PRO A 112 20.86 14.76 9.22
C PRO A 112 20.71 14.15 7.81
N ASN A 113 21.49 14.65 6.85
CA ASN A 113 21.48 14.16 5.46
C ASN A 113 21.86 12.67 5.30
N ARG A 114 22.42 12.03 6.33
CA ARG A 114 22.82 10.61 6.35
C ARG A 114 21.96 9.81 7.32
N ALA A 115 20.65 9.80 7.09
CA ALA A 115 19.73 8.91 7.80
C ALA A 115 19.69 7.52 7.14
N ALA A 116 19.41 6.50 7.95
CA ALA A 116 19.10 5.15 7.50
C ALA A 116 17.61 4.85 7.72
N ALA A 117 17.08 3.88 6.97
CA ALA A 117 15.73 3.37 7.18
C ALA A 117 15.73 1.83 7.18
N ILE A 118 14.92 1.24 8.07
CA ILE A 118 14.68 -0.21 8.11
C ILE A 118 13.18 -0.45 8.13
N VAL A 119 12.71 -1.37 7.29
CA VAL A 119 11.34 -1.86 7.34
C VAL A 119 11.30 -3.16 8.13
N VAL A 120 10.41 -3.24 9.13
CA VAL A 120 10.30 -4.39 10.03
C VAL A 120 8.85 -4.81 10.21
N ASN A 121 8.61 -6.12 10.34
CA ASN A 121 7.29 -6.63 10.72
C ASN A 121 7.16 -6.80 12.25
N CYS A 122 8.20 -7.30 12.93
CA CYS A 122 8.28 -7.50 14.39
C CYS A 122 7.06 -8.25 14.96
N ASN A 123 6.82 -9.45 14.50
CA ASN A 123 5.67 -10.30 14.88
C ASN A 123 6.04 -11.51 15.76
N PRO A 124 6.33 -11.35 17.09
CA PRO A 124 6.47 -10.08 17.82
C PRO A 124 7.88 -9.46 17.71
N PHE A 125 8.09 -8.34 18.38
CA PHE A 125 9.43 -7.78 18.61
C PHE A 125 10.25 -8.71 19.51
N THR A 126 11.49 -9.00 19.11
CA THR A 126 12.40 -9.93 19.80
C THR A 126 13.77 -9.29 20.06
N LEU A 127 14.60 -9.94 20.88
CA LEU A 127 15.99 -9.51 21.10
C LEU A 127 16.81 -9.45 19.79
N GLY A 128 16.51 -10.30 18.82
CA GLY A 128 17.14 -10.23 17.49
C GLY A 128 16.77 -8.96 16.74
N HIS A 129 15.50 -8.54 16.79
CA HIS A 129 15.06 -7.25 16.22
C HIS A 129 15.74 -6.09 16.95
N ARG A 130 15.78 -6.13 18.30
CA ARG A 130 16.47 -5.13 19.10
C ARG A 130 17.94 -4.99 18.69
N TRP A 131 18.66 -6.09 18.61
CA TRP A 131 20.06 -6.09 18.20
C TRP A 131 20.26 -5.49 16.79
N LEU A 132 19.41 -5.87 15.83
CA LEU A 132 19.45 -5.33 14.46
C LEU A 132 19.28 -3.81 14.46
N LEU A 133 18.31 -3.29 15.20
CA LEU A 133 18.04 -1.85 15.26
C LEU A 133 19.16 -1.09 16.00
N GLU A 134 19.76 -1.67 17.02
CA GLU A 134 20.95 -1.13 17.67
C GLU A 134 22.13 -1.00 16.70
N GLN A 135 22.41 -2.07 15.92
CA GLN A 135 23.50 -2.05 14.94
C GLN A 135 23.25 -1.01 13.85
N ALA A 136 22.03 -0.87 13.39
CA ALA A 136 21.66 0.13 12.38
C ALA A 136 21.76 1.56 12.94
N ALA A 137 21.30 1.78 14.17
CA ALA A 137 21.39 3.08 14.84
C ALA A 137 22.85 3.51 15.08
N MET A 138 23.75 2.56 15.42
CA MET A 138 25.18 2.86 15.56
C MET A 138 25.89 3.19 14.25
N GLN A 139 25.36 2.76 13.12
CA GLN A 139 25.94 2.97 11.78
C GLN A 139 25.32 4.16 11.02
N SER A 140 24.34 4.82 11.60
CA SER A 140 23.65 5.97 11.00
C SER A 140 23.61 7.14 11.99
N GLU A 141 23.47 8.34 11.47
CA GLU A 141 23.29 9.53 12.30
C GLU A 141 21.84 9.64 12.81
N HIS A 142 20.89 9.08 12.06
CA HIS A 142 19.50 8.87 12.45
C HIS A 142 18.94 7.62 11.80
N LEU A 143 18.12 6.86 12.53
CA LEU A 143 17.46 5.65 12.06
C LEU A 143 15.94 5.82 12.04
N PHE A 144 15.32 5.65 10.88
CA PHE A 144 13.87 5.52 10.73
C PHE A 144 13.48 4.05 10.69
N VAL A 145 12.63 3.62 11.62
CA VAL A 145 12.11 2.26 11.71
C VAL A 145 10.67 2.26 11.22
N LEU A 146 10.43 1.72 10.02
CA LEU A 146 9.10 1.59 9.43
C LEU A 146 8.51 0.25 9.84
N VAL A 147 7.46 0.28 10.67
CA VAL A 147 6.75 -0.94 11.07
C VAL A 147 5.65 -1.24 10.06
N VAL A 148 5.67 -2.46 9.51
CA VAL A 148 4.66 -2.92 8.52
C VAL A 148 3.27 -2.85 9.13
N GLU A 149 2.38 -2.06 8.49
CA GLU A 149 1.03 -1.81 9.00
C GLU A 149 0.07 -2.97 8.73
N GLU A 150 0.26 -3.71 7.63
CA GLU A 150 -0.70 -4.73 7.22
C GLU A 150 -0.91 -5.83 8.26
N ASP A 151 -2.17 -6.03 8.65
CA ASP A 151 -2.58 -6.88 9.76
C ASP A 151 -2.89 -8.32 9.31
N ARG A 152 -1.85 -9.02 8.78
CA ARG A 152 -1.85 -10.47 8.54
C ARG A 152 -0.96 -11.23 9.51
N SER A 153 -0.50 -10.54 10.53
CA SER A 153 0.39 -11.07 11.56
C SER A 153 -0.41 -11.63 12.74
N TYR A 154 0.21 -12.50 13.55
CA TYR A 154 -0.40 -13.00 14.77
C TYR A 154 -0.66 -11.87 15.79
N PHE A 155 0.26 -10.91 15.87
CA PHE A 155 0.09 -9.70 16.68
C PHE A 155 -0.45 -8.56 15.81
N PRO A 156 -1.54 -7.87 16.25
CA PRO A 156 -2.08 -6.70 15.55
C PRO A 156 -1.05 -5.58 15.40
N PHE A 157 -1.22 -4.73 14.39
CA PHE A 157 -0.31 -3.62 14.13
C PHE A 157 -0.03 -2.75 15.36
N ASP A 158 -1.06 -2.30 16.07
CA ASP A 158 -0.91 -1.43 17.25
C ASP A 158 -0.05 -2.08 18.35
N ALA A 159 -0.16 -3.40 18.53
CA ALA A 159 0.66 -4.13 19.49
C ALA A 159 2.12 -4.20 19.03
N ARG A 160 2.34 -4.51 17.75
CA ARG A 160 3.68 -4.58 17.16
C ARG A 160 4.37 -3.22 17.18
N PHE A 161 3.65 -2.16 16.81
CA PHE A 161 4.15 -0.80 16.79
C PHE A 161 4.61 -0.36 18.19
N ARG A 162 3.75 -0.53 19.20
CA ARG A 162 4.09 -0.21 20.61
C ARG A 162 5.27 -1.02 21.12
N LEU A 163 5.36 -2.31 20.80
CA LEU A 163 6.49 -3.14 21.20
C LEU A 163 7.82 -2.66 20.59
N VAL A 164 7.79 -2.17 19.35
CA VAL A 164 8.98 -1.59 18.71
C VAL A 164 9.33 -0.26 19.38
N GLU A 165 8.38 0.65 19.59
CA GLU A 165 8.62 1.93 20.28
C GLU A 165 9.24 1.73 21.67
N GLU A 166 8.64 0.86 22.48
CA GLU A 166 9.15 0.53 23.81
C GLU A 166 10.52 -0.14 23.73
N GLY A 167 10.70 -1.02 22.75
CA GLY A 167 11.93 -1.77 22.57
C GLY A 167 13.12 -0.95 22.11
N VAL A 168 12.91 0.26 21.58
CA VAL A 168 13.99 1.16 21.12
C VAL A 168 14.03 2.50 21.86
N ARG A 169 13.19 2.68 22.89
CA ARG A 169 13.01 3.95 23.61
C ARG A 169 14.31 4.56 24.16
N ASP A 170 15.26 3.73 24.53
CA ASP A 170 16.57 4.14 25.04
C ASP A 170 17.61 4.41 23.95
N LEU A 171 17.31 4.07 22.70
CA LEU A 171 18.16 4.39 21.55
C LEU A 171 17.98 5.86 21.14
N LYS A 172 19.10 6.57 21.07
CA LYS A 172 19.12 7.95 20.56
C LYS A 172 19.02 7.96 19.04
N HIS A 173 18.40 9.00 18.50
CA HIS A 173 18.31 9.23 17.06
C HIS A 173 17.59 8.09 16.32
N VAL A 174 16.55 7.52 16.94
CA VAL A 174 15.67 6.53 16.34
C VAL A 174 14.24 7.06 16.33
N SER A 175 13.60 7.07 15.16
CA SER A 175 12.18 7.37 14.99
C SER A 175 11.43 6.14 14.49
N VAL A 176 10.35 5.77 15.18
CA VAL A 176 9.48 4.66 14.78
C VAL A 176 8.25 5.25 14.07
N ILE A 177 7.94 4.75 12.89
CA ILE A 177 6.82 5.21 12.06
C ILE A 177 6.08 4.03 11.45
N SER A 178 4.80 4.23 11.11
CA SER A 178 4.06 3.26 10.29
C SER A 178 4.64 3.23 8.86
N SER A 179 4.72 2.05 8.26
CA SER A 179 5.03 1.91 6.84
C SER A 179 3.86 2.30 5.94
N SER A 180 2.68 2.54 6.54
CA SER A 180 1.42 2.64 5.83
C SER A 180 1.23 1.45 4.86
N ARG A 181 0.47 1.63 3.79
CA ARG A 181 0.24 0.60 2.76
C ARG A 181 1.27 0.64 1.62
N TYR A 182 2.32 1.50 1.73
CA TYR A 182 3.24 1.76 0.61
C TYR A 182 4.54 0.96 0.68
N ALA A 183 5.10 0.69 1.87
CA ALA A 183 6.37 -0.02 1.94
C ALA A 183 6.21 -1.52 1.71
N VAL A 184 5.49 -2.22 2.58
CA VAL A 184 5.20 -3.66 2.44
C VAL A 184 3.73 -3.90 2.75
N SER A 185 2.96 -4.24 1.74
CA SER A 185 1.53 -4.53 1.86
C SER A 185 1.10 -5.51 0.78
N SER A 186 -0.12 -6.05 0.86
CA SER A 186 -0.70 -6.87 -0.20
C SER A 186 -0.85 -6.11 -1.53
N ALA A 187 -0.85 -4.77 -1.49
CA ALA A 187 -0.85 -3.93 -2.69
C ALA A 187 0.53 -3.83 -3.34
N THR A 188 1.60 -3.68 -2.55
CA THR A 188 2.96 -3.45 -3.06
C THR A 188 3.78 -4.74 -3.19
N PHE A 189 3.48 -5.74 -2.37
CA PHE A 189 4.15 -7.04 -2.32
C PHE A 189 3.15 -8.21 -2.24
N PRO A 190 2.31 -8.41 -3.27
CA PRO A 190 1.23 -9.41 -3.21
C PRO A 190 1.73 -10.85 -3.01
N SER A 191 2.96 -11.15 -3.43
CA SER A 191 3.57 -12.48 -3.25
C SER A 191 4.08 -12.76 -1.82
N TYR A 192 4.16 -11.76 -0.96
CA TYR A 192 4.58 -11.91 0.43
C TYR A 192 3.41 -12.32 1.34
N PHE A 193 2.19 -12.00 0.95
CA PHE A 193 0.94 -12.24 1.66
C PHE A 193 0.10 -13.29 0.93
#